data_e2d33e7de8736ea29a5370d99dcf0f52
#
_entry.id   e2d33e7de8736ea29a5370d99dcf0f52
#
_cell.length_a   1.000
_cell.length_b   1.000
_cell.length_c   1.000
_cell.angle_alpha   90.00
_cell.angle_beta   90.00
_cell.angle_gamma   90.00
#
_symmetry.space_group_name_H-M   'P 1'
#
loop_
_entity.id
_entity.type
_entity.pdbx_description
1 polymer ?
#
loop_
_entity_poly.entity_id
_entity_poly.type
_entity_poly.pdbx_seq_one_letter_code
_entity_poly.pdbx_strand_id
1 'polypeptide(L)'
;MKKNVVVIFGGDSSEHDVSCLSATTVIKNMDTEKYNVILVGITKEGKWLLVDSVKDIEDGSWREGEVKAFISPDTTTRSLVILAEGTYKLQKVDVIFPVLHGMNGEDGTVQGLFELSKIPYVGCGVLASAVSMDKVYTKIIVDHIGIDQAKFVHVRESDFEHLDEAMDRVEKEIPYPIFVKPSCAGSSKGVSKAENRKELEAALYEAVKHDRNILCEETIVGREVECAVLGDRTQVKSTCVGEILAAQEAAFYDFDAKYNNAESKTVVDPDMPEESKQKIREDAEAILKAVDGFGLSRVDFFLEESGRVVFNEINTLPGFTSISMYPMLWKACGLDIPELIDILIDQAMTRYR
;
A
#
# COMPACT_ATOMS: atom_id res chain seq x y z
N MET A 1 9.48 -31.17 -3.42
CA MET A 1 8.65 -30.90 -2.20
C MET A 1 7.95 -29.58 -2.43
N LYS A 2 6.66 -29.47 -2.08
CA LYS A 2 5.95 -28.19 -2.11
C LYS A 2 6.57 -27.23 -1.10
N LYS A 3 6.60 -25.93 -1.42
CA LYS A 3 7.02 -24.87 -0.47
C LYS A 3 5.86 -24.53 0.48
N ASN A 4 6.14 -24.36 1.75
CA ASN A 4 5.16 -23.87 2.72
C ASN A 4 5.04 -22.35 2.64
N VAL A 5 3.93 -21.85 2.12
CA VAL A 5 3.60 -20.45 1.98
C VAL A 5 2.58 -20.06 3.03
N VAL A 6 2.92 -19.12 3.91
CA VAL A 6 1.95 -18.54 4.86
C VAL A 6 1.36 -17.28 4.25
N VAL A 7 0.07 -17.28 3.98
CA VAL A 7 -0.68 -16.09 3.58
C VAL A 7 -1.25 -15.42 4.83
N ILE A 8 -0.86 -14.16 5.06
CA ILE A 8 -1.31 -13.37 6.22
C ILE A 8 -2.23 -12.26 5.71
N PHE A 9 -3.43 -12.16 6.29
CA PHE A 9 -4.45 -11.23 5.83
C PHE A 9 -5.28 -10.64 6.98
N GLY A 10 -6.15 -9.68 6.69
CA GLY A 10 -6.97 -8.95 7.65
C GLY A 10 -6.24 -7.74 8.22
N GLY A 11 -5.98 -7.72 9.51
CA GLY A 11 -5.25 -6.66 10.21
C GLY A 11 -6.15 -5.67 10.94
N ASP A 12 -5.57 -4.99 11.94
CA ASP A 12 -6.16 -3.84 12.62
C ASP A 12 -5.97 -2.59 11.75
N SER A 13 -6.83 -2.46 10.74
CA SER A 13 -6.77 -1.42 9.72
C SER A 13 -8.16 -1.12 9.18
N SER A 14 -8.38 0.10 8.69
CA SER A 14 -9.59 0.46 7.96
C SER A 14 -9.78 -0.37 6.67
N GLU A 15 -8.71 -0.96 6.15
CA GLU A 15 -8.69 -1.75 4.92
C GLU A 15 -8.77 -3.27 5.16
N HIS A 16 -9.15 -3.69 6.40
CA HIS A 16 -9.29 -5.09 6.80
C HIS A 16 -10.11 -5.94 5.82
N ASP A 17 -11.27 -5.45 5.42
CA ASP A 17 -12.20 -6.20 4.58
C ASP A 17 -11.66 -6.33 3.14
N VAL A 18 -10.96 -5.30 2.64
CA VAL A 18 -10.25 -5.35 1.34
C VAL A 18 -9.11 -6.37 1.37
N SER A 19 -8.39 -6.44 2.50
CA SER A 19 -7.35 -7.45 2.71
C SER A 19 -7.92 -8.87 2.65
N CYS A 20 -9.07 -9.13 3.28
CA CYS A 20 -9.74 -10.42 3.20
C CYS A 20 -10.12 -10.79 1.76
N LEU A 21 -10.68 -9.84 0.99
CA LEU A 21 -11.03 -10.05 -0.43
C LEU A 21 -9.79 -10.29 -1.30
N SER A 22 -8.73 -9.49 -1.12
CA SER A 22 -7.45 -9.67 -1.81
C SER A 22 -6.85 -11.05 -1.52
N ALA A 23 -6.88 -11.50 -0.26
CA ALA A 23 -6.38 -12.80 0.14
C ALA A 23 -7.11 -13.95 -0.55
N THR A 24 -8.45 -13.89 -0.68
CA THR A 24 -9.20 -14.93 -1.42
C THR A 24 -8.76 -15.02 -2.88
N THR A 25 -8.49 -13.88 -3.51
CA THR A 25 -7.99 -13.84 -4.89
C THR A 25 -6.60 -14.45 -4.99
N VAL A 26 -5.68 -14.06 -4.12
CA VAL A 26 -4.31 -14.60 -4.08
C VAL A 26 -4.33 -16.11 -3.87
N ILE A 27 -5.04 -16.60 -2.84
CA ILE A 27 -5.06 -18.01 -2.47
C ILE A 27 -5.67 -18.87 -3.59
N LYS A 28 -6.77 -18.42 -4.21
CA LYS A 28 -7.42 -19.16 -5.32
C LYS A 28 -6.55 -19.26 -6.58
N ASN A 29 -5.57 -18.37 -6.73
CA ASN A 29 -4.66 -18.34 -7.87
C ASN A 29 -3.28 -18.92 -7.56
N MET A 30 -3.02 -19.39 -6.32
CA MET A 30 -1.79 -20.10 -5.98
C MET A 30 -1.82 -21.53 -6.54
N ASP A 31 -0.71 -21.95 -7.16
CA ASP A 31 -0.55 -23.31 -7.68
C ASP A 31 -0.38 -24.31 -6.51
N THR A 32 -1.43 -25.08 -6.24
CA THR A 32 -1.45 -26.09 -5.18
C THR A 32 -0.49 -27.26 -5.43
N GLU A 33 0.02 -27.44 -6.65
CA GLU A 33 1.08 -28.44 -6.92
C GLU A 33 2.47 -27.94 -6.51
N LYS A 34 2.69 -26.62 -6.50
CA LYS A 34 3.94 -25.97 -6.07
C LYS A 34 3.96 -25.62 -4.60
N TYR A 35 2.80 -25.22 -4.04
CA TYR A 35 2.69 -24.62 -2.71
C TYR A 35 1.79 -25.40 -1.77
N ASN A 36 2.21 -25.49 -0.50
CA ASN A 36 1.36 -25.84 0.63
C ASN A 36 0.98 -24.52 1.31
N VAL A 37 -0.26 -24.08 1.11
CA VAL A 37 -0.74 -22.77 1.57
C VAL A 37 -1.29 -22.90 2.97
N ILE A 38 -0.80 -22.04 3.87
CA ILE A 38 -1.21 -21.95 5.28
C ILE A 38 -1.82 -20.57 5.48
N LEU A 39 -3.03 -20.51 6.02
CA LEU A 39 -3.79 -19.26 6.12
C LEU A 39 -3.73 -18.74 7.56
N VAL A 40 -3.38 -17.45 7.71
CA VAL A 40 -3.36 -16.76 9.00
C VAL A 40 -4.15 -15.46 8.87
N GLY A 41 -5.25 -15.36 9.58
CA GLY A 41 -6.08 -14.17 9.64
C GLY A 41 -5.78 -13.34 10.87
N ILE A 42 -5.68 -12.02 10.73
CA ILE A 42 -5.57 -11.05 11.83
C ILE A 42 -6.92 -10.34 11.93
N THR A 43 -7.60 -10.48 13.09
CA THR A 43 -8.89 -9.79 13.29
C THR A 43 -8.71 -8.28 13.46
N LYS A 44 -9.80 -7.51 13.45
CA LYS A 44 -9.80 -6.06 13.71
C LYS A 44 -9.30 -5.72 15.12
N GLU A 45 -9.41 -6.65 16.07
CA GLU A 45 -8.89 -6.53 17.45
C GLU A 45 -7.43 -7.02 17.58
N GLY A 46 -6.77 -7.37 16.48
CA GLY A 46 -5.37 -7.80 16.46
C GLY A 46 -5.16 -9.26 16.89
N LYS A 47 -6.17 -10.13 16.89
CA LYS A 47 -6.00 -11.56 17.14
C LYS A 47 -5.47 -12.26 15.89
N TRP A 48 -4.44 -13.06 16.03
CA TRP A 48 -3.87 -13.87 14.97
C TRP A 48 -4.40 -15.29 15.04
N LEU A 49 -5.10 -15.75 14.02
CA LEU A 49 -5.83 -17.01 13.99
C LEU A 49 -5.40 -17.87 12.80
N LEU A 50 -5.23 -19.18 13.04
CA LEU A 50 -5.12 -20.16 11.95
C LEU A 50 -6.48 -20.31 11.29
N VAL A 51 -6.51 -20.28 9.96
CA VAL A 51 -7.73 -20.39 9.17
C VAL A 51 -7.69 -21.65 8.33
N ASP A 52 -8.77 -22.41 8.32
CA ASP A 52 -8.79 -23.74 7.72
C ASP A 52 -8.98 -23.68 6.20
N SER A 53 -9.78 -22.76 5.69
CA SER A 53 -10.10 -22.69 4.27
C SER A 53 -10.40 -21.27 3.75
N VAL A 54 -10.34 -21.11 2.44
CA VAL A 54 -10.79 -19.88 1.76
C VAL A 54 -12.26 -19.60 1.99
N LYS A 55 -13.08 -20.65 2.12
CA LYS A 55 -14.51 -20.50 2.38
C LYS A 55 -14.77 -19.80 3.73
N ASP A 56 -13.98 -20.10 4.75
CA ASP A 56 -14.12 -19.45 6.05
C ASP A 56 -13.74 -17.97 5.99
N ILE A 57 -12.85 -17.59 5.05
CA ILE A 57 -12.55 -16.18 4.78
C ILE A 57 -13.76 -15.51 4.11
N GLU A 58 -14.34 -16.16 3.11
CA GLU A 58 -15.46 -15.62 2.33
C GLU A 58 -16.75 -15.43 3.15
N ASP A 59 -17.06 -16.35 4.06
CA ASP A 59 -18.25 -16.26 4.91
C ASP A 59 -17.95 -15.57 6.27
N GLY A 60 -16.68 -15.27 6.56
CA GLY A 60 -16.25 -14.55 7.76
C GLY A 60 -16.15 -15.39 9.02
N SER A 61 -16.46 -16.70 8.97
CA SER A 61 -16.48 -17.62 10.13
C SER A 61 -15.11 -17.79 10.79
N TRP A 62 -14.02 -17.55 10.06
CA TRP A 62 -12.66 -17.63 10.58
C TRP A 62 -12.41 -16.75 11.81
N ARG A 63 -13.17 -15.65 11.96
CA ARG A 63 -13.03 -14.69 13.07
C ARG A 63 -13.41 -15.30 14.43
N GLU A 64 -14.21 -16.35 14.42
CA GLU A 64 -14.62 -17.11 15.60
C GLU A 64 -13.65 -18.26 15.94
N GLY A 65 -12.56 -18.40 15.18
CA GLY A 65 -11.55 -19.41 15.39
C GLY A 65 -10.86 -19.29 16.76
N GLU A 66 -10.48 -20.42 17.34
CA GLU A 66 -9.82 -20.48 18.66
C GLU A 66 -8.31 -20.78 18.55
N VAL A 67 -7.86 -21.33 17.42
CA VAL A 67 -6.47 -21.72 17.20
C VAL A 67 -5.65 -20.49 16.83
N LYS A 68 -4.75 -20.07 17.73
CA LYS A 68 -3.84 -18.93 17.46
C LYS A 68 -2.65 -19.39 16.62
N ALA A 69 -2.24 -18.54 15.68
CA ALA A 69 -1.07 -18.81 14.85
C ALA A 69 -0.34 -17.49 14.52
N PHE A 70 0.97 -17.43 14.78
CA PHE A 70 1.79 -16.25 14.53
C PHE A 70 3.21 -16.63 14.15
N ILE A 71 3.89 -15.72 13.44
CA ILE A 71 5.28 -15.92 13.03
C ILE A 71 6.21 -15.83 14.24
N SER A 72 7.05 -16.87 14.41
CA SER A 72 8.10 -16.87 15.43
C SER A 72 9.19 -15.87 15.06
N PRO A 73 9.59 -14.96 15.96
CA PRO A 73 10.77 -14.12 15.74
C PRO A 73 12.09 -14.89 15.92
N ASP A 74 12.04 -16.14 16.37
CA ASP A 74 13.20 -17.00 16.56
C ASP A 74 13.73 -17.52 15.22
N THR A 75 14.87 -17.00 14.80
CA THR A 75 15.51 -17.34 13.53
C THR A 75 15.93 -18.80 13.41
N THR A 76 16.09 -19.50 14.56
CA THR A 76 16.53 -20.91 14.56
C THR A 76 15.43 -21.85 14.11
N THR A 77 14.18 -21.45 14.27
CA THR A 77 13.00 -22.27 13.95
C THR A 77 12.42 -21.96 12.56
N ARG A 78 12.45 -20.70 12.12
CA ARG A 78 11.83 -20.22 10.87
C ARG A 78 10.44 -20.80 10.69
N SER A 79 9.57 -20.59 11.67
CA SER A 79 8.30 -21.28 11.75
C SER A 79 7.12 -20.39 12.13
N LEU A 80 5.94 -20.88 11.79
CA LEU A 80 4.67 -20.45 12.37
C LEU A 80 4.49 -21.21 13.69
N VAL A 81 4.20 -20.50 14.76
CA VAL A 81 3.79 -21.06 16.04
C VAL A 81 2.28 -21.23 16.02
N ILE A 82 1.80 -22.43 16.21
CA ILE A 82 0.36 -22.75 16.28
C ILE A 82 0.06 -23.18 17.73
N LEU A 83 -0.85 -22.45 18.38
CA LEU A 83 -1.29 -22.71 19.76
C LEU A 83 -2.70 -23.30 19.76
N ALA A 84 -2.82 -24.53 20.26
CA ALA A 84 -4.11 -25.19 20.40
C ALA A 84 -4.12 -26.02 21.72
N GLU A 85 -5.23 -25.96 22.45
CA GLU A 85 -5.50 -26.82 23.65
C GLU A 85 -4.35 -26.83 24.67
N GLY A 86 -3.70 -25.68 24.92
CA GLY A 86 -2.61 -25.56 25.89
C GLY A 86 -1.26 -26.13 25.42
N THR A 87 -1.16 -26.57 24.18
CA THR A 87 0.07 -27.04 23.53
C THR A 87 0.48 -26.13 22.39
N TYR A 88 1.72 -26.25 21.92
CA TYR A 88 2.15 -25.55 20.71
C TYR A 88 2.77 -26.50 19.69
N LYS A 89 2.64 -26.15 18.42
CA LYS A 89 3.30 -26.82 17.30
C LYS A 89 4.08 -25.78 16.51
N LEU A 90 5.28 -26.14 16.05
CA LEU A 90 6.07 -25.36 15.11
C LEU A 90 5.83 -25.92 13.69
N GLN A 91 5.32 -25.07 12.81
CA GLN A 91 5.14 -25.39 11.41
C GLN A 91 6.21 -24.63 10.59
N LYS A 92 7.11 -25.36 9.93
CA LYS A 92 8.13 -24.73 9.07
C LYS A 92 7.47 -23.88 7.99
N VAL A 93 8.04 -22.69 7.76
CA VAL A 93 7.62 -21.72 6.73
C VAL A 93 8.78 -21.48 5.79
N ASP A 94 8.53 -21.56 4.49
CA ASP A 94 9.53 -21.27 3.46
C ASP A 94 9.42 -19.82 2.95
N VAL A 95 8.19 -19.28 2.89
CA VAL A 95 7.92 -17.89 2.51
C VAL A 95 6.62 -17.36 3.13
N ILE A 96 6.59 -16.07 3.43
CA ILE A 96 5.39 -15.36 3.88
C ILE A 96 4.86 -14.53 2.72
N PHE A 97 3.55 -14.59 2.47
CA PHE A 97 2.85 -13.74 1.52
C PHE A 97 1.87 -12.84 2.31
N PRO A 98 2.30 -11.62 2.70
CA PRO A 98 1.40 -10.69 3.35
C PRO A 98 0.41 -10.12 2.31
N VAL A 99 -0.86 -10.09 2.67
CA VAL A 99 -1.95 -9.45 1.94
C VAL A 99 -2.62 -8.51 2.91
N LEU A 100 -1.84 -7.56 3.42
CA LEU A 100 -2.25 -6.59 4.43
C LEU A 100 -2.21 -5.19 3.82
N HIS A 101 -3.23 -4.38 4.10
CA HIS A 101 -3.30 -3.03 3.56
C HIS A 101 -3.35 -2.00 4.68
N GLY A 102 -2.71 -0.83 4.45
CA GLY A 102 -2.68 0.29 5.38
C GLY A 102 -1.83 0.04 6.63
N MET A 103 -2.31 0.58 7.75
CA MET A 103 -1.59 0.57 9.03
C MET A 103 -1.21 -0.84 9.48
N ASN A 104 -0.03 -0.99 10.07
CA ASN A 104 0.63 -2.24 10.46
C ASN A 104 1.01 -3.17 9.29
N GLY A 105 0.37 -3.04 8.12
CA GLY A 105 0.62 -3.84 6.93
C GLY A 105 1.66 -3.23 5.99
N GLU A 106 1.62 -1.91 5.78
CA GLU A 106 2.43 -1.19 4.81
C GLU A 106 3.40 -0.17 5.43
N ASP A 107 3.52 -0.12 6.74
CA ASP A 107 4.30 0.89 7.48
C ASP A 107 5.63 0.37 8.06
N GLY A 108 6.03 -0.86 7.72
CA GLY A 108 7.26 -1.48 8.21
C GLY A 108 7.09 -2.30 9.49
N THR A 109 5.94 -2.20 10.18
CA THR A 109 5.69 -2.86 11.46
C THR A 109 5.71 -4.39 11.33
N VAL A 110 4.89 -4.95 10.44
CA VAL A 110 4.85 -6.39 10.21
C VAL A 110 6.12 -6.88 9.51
N GLN A 111 6.69 -6.06 8.63
CA GLN A 111 7.97 -6.36 7.97
C GLN A 111 9.10 -6.51 8.99
N GLY A 112 9.08 -5.72 10.08
CA GLY A 112 10.03 -5.88 11.19
C GLY A 112 9.95 -7.26 11.85
N LEU A 113 8.75 -7.81 12.04
CA LEU A 113 8.58 -9.18 12.53
C LEU A 113 9.15 -10.20 11.53
N PHE A 114 8.91 -10.02 10.24
CA PHE A 114 9.42 -10.92 9.20
C PHE A 114 10.95 -10.87 9.11
N GLU A 115 11.55 -9.68 9.23
CA GLU A 115 13.01 -9.53 9.29
C GLU A 115 13.62 -10.23 10.51
N LEU A 116 12.98 -10.15 11.69
CA LEU A 116 13.41 -10.86 12.88
C LEU A 116 13.35 -12.38 12.67
N SER A 117 12.35 -12.90 12.00
CA SER A 117 12.17 -14.33 11.75
C SER A 117 13.16 -14.92 10.74
N LYS A 118 13.75 -14.08 9.88
CA LYS A 118 14.55 -14.48 8.71
C LYS A 118 13.80 -15.43 7.75
N ILE A 119 12.49 -15.37 7.75
CA ILE A 119 11.68 -16.05 6.74
C ILE A 119 11.53 -15.08 5.55
N PRO A 120 11.84 -15.50 4.31
CA PRO A 120 11.57 -14.70 3.13
C PRO A 120 10.10 -14.27 3.07
N TYR A 121 9.85 -13.04 2.60
CA TYR A 121 8.49 -12.53 2.46
C TYR A 121 8.32 -11.71 1.19
N VAL A 122 7.11 -11.69 0.65
CA VAL A 122 6.73 -10.92 -0.53
C VAL A 122 6.54 -9.45 -0.14
N GLY A 123 6.93 -8.56 -1.05
CA GLY A 123 6.73 -7.12 -0.92
C GLY A 123 7.93 -6.36 -0.36
N CYS A 124 7.76 -5.09 -0.10
CA CYS A 124 8.78 -4.17 0.36
C CYS A 124 9.33 -4.52 1.75
N GLY A 125 10.56 -4.09 2.03
CA GLY A 125 11.20 -4.23 3.34
C GLY A 125 10.77 -3.15 4.32
N VAL A 126 11.36 -3.19 5.53
CA VAL A 126 11.02 -2.25 6.62
C VAL A 126 11.19 -0.79 6.17
N LEU A 127 12.35 -0.44 5.60
CA LEU A 127 12.64 0.94 5.21
C LEU A 127 11.66 1.43 4.13
N ALA A 128 11.55 0.68 3.04
CA ALA A 128 10.67 1.04 1.93
C ALA A 128 9.21 1.20 2.38
N SER A 129 8.70 0.26 3.18
CA SER A 129 7.34 0.33 3.71
C SER A 129 7.14 1.56 4.61
N ALA A 130 8.04 1.80 5.56
CA ALA A 130 7.92 2.91 6.50
C ALA A 130 7.98 4.28 5.81
N VAL A 131 8.92 4.48 4.88
CA VAL A 131 9.04 5.78 4.19
C VAL A 131 7.93 5.99 3.16
N SER A 132 7.45 4.92 2.52
CA SER A 132 6.34 5.01 1.54
C SER A 132 5.00 5.28 2.22
N MET A 133 4.79 4.82 3.45
CA MET A 133 3.58 5.11 4.22
C MET A 133 3.54 6.56 4.68
N ASP A 134 4.69 7.15 5.03
CA ASP A 134 4.80 8.54 5.44
C ASP A 134 4.96 9.47 4.23
N LYS A 135 3.86 10.16 3.85
CA LYS A 135 3.81 11.02 2.67
C LYS A 135 4.85 12.14 2.69
N VAL A 136 5.19 12.68 3.86
CA VAL A 136 6.22 13.72 3.99
C VAL A 136 7.59 13.16 3.64
N TYR A 137 7.97 12.01 4.22
CA TYR A 137 9.27 11.42 3.94
C TYR A 137 9.38 10.86 2.52
N THR A 138 8.31 10.29 1.98
CA THR A 138 8.26 9.90 0.55
C THR A 138 8.53 11.11 -0.34
N LYS A 139 7.84 12.23 -0.10
CA LYS A 139 8.02 13.45 -0.90
C LYS A 139 9.43 14.04 -0.81
N ILE A 140 10.08 13.97 0.35
CA ILE A 140 11.48 14.38 0.52
C ILE A 140 12.41 13.52 -0.35
N ILE A 141 12.18 12.20 -0.41
CA ILE A 141 12.96 11.28 -1.26
C ILE A 141 12.71 11.58 -2.73
N VAL A 142 11.45 11.76 -3.13
CA VAL A 142 11.05 12.05 -4.51
C VAL A 142 11.62 13.39 -5.00
N ASP A 143 11.61 14.41 -4.14
CA ASP A 143 12.24 15.70 -4.40
C ASP A 143 13.75 15.55 -4.66
N HIS A 144 14.44 14.75 -3.83
CA HIS A 144 15.86 14.50 -3.96
C HIS A 144 16.26 13.86 -5.30
N ILE A 145 15.41 13.02 -5.88
CA ILE A 145 15.65 12.39 -7.19
C ILE A 145 15.12 13.22 -8.38
N GLY A 146 14.55 14.41 -8.11
CA GLY A 146 14.13 15.37 -9.12
C GLY A 146 12.87 14.99 -9.91
N ILE A 147 12.00 14.13 -9.35
CA ILE A 147 10.70 13.82 -9.93
C ILE A 147 9.70 14.89 -9.53
N ASP A 148 8.88 15.31 -10.49
CA ASP A 148 7.90 16.38 -10.30
C ASP A 148 6.74 15.91 -9.39
N GLN A 149 6.40 16.75 -8.43
CA GLN A 149 5.37 16.48 -7.42
C GLN A 149 4.70 17.79 -7.00
N ALA A 150 3.55 17.68 -6.31
CA ALA A 150 2.90 18.83 -5.72
C ALA A 150 3.83 19.54 -4.73
N LYS A 151 3.89 20.90 -4.79
CA LYS A 151 4.56 21.67 -3.75
C LYS A 151 3.99 21.33 -2.39
N PHE A 152 4.84 21.24 -1.40
CA PHE A 152 4.39 20.85 -0.06
C PHE A 152 5.13 21.56 1.06
N VAL A 153 4.47 21.66 2.19
CA VAL A 153 5.05 22.14 3.46
C VAL A 153 4.72 21.12 4.53
N HIS A 154 5.74 20.72 5.28
CA HIS A 154 5.59 19.87 6.45
C HIS A 154 5.25 20.70 7.68
N VAL A 155 4.13 20.41 8.33
CA VAL A 155 3.71 20.96 9.62
C VAL A 155 3.73 19.84 10.66
N ARG A 156 4.33 20.09 11.82
CA ARG A 156 4.43 19.12 12.91
C ARG A 156 3.50 19.49 14.06
N GLU A 157 3.14 18.52 14.86
CA GLU A 157 2.41 18.75 16.11
C GLU A 157 3.09 19.81 17.00
N SER A 158 4.44 19.84 17.06
CA SER A 158 5.20 20.85 17.79
C SER A 158 5.02 22.28 17.28
N ASP A 159 4.63 22.46 16.01
CA ASP A 159 4.42 23.77 15.41
C ASP A 159 3.13 24.44 15.91
N PHE A 160 2.24 23.68 16.59
CA PHE A 160 0.99 24.22 17.14
C PHE A 160 1.20 25.17 18.30
N GLU A 161 2.38 25.19 18.93
CA GLU A 161 2.76 26.25 19.90
C GLU A 161 2.91 27.62 19.22
N HIS A 162 3.19 27.65 17.91
CA HIS A 162 3.34 28.83 17.06
C HIS A 162 2.60 28.66 15.74
N LEU A 163 1.32 28.28 15.79
CA LEU A 163 0.53 27.86 14.62
C LEU A 163 0.44 28.94 13.55
N ASP A 164 0.34 30.21 13.92
CA ASP A 164 0.32 31.32 12.97
C ASP A 164 1.59 31.37 12.11
N GLU A 165 2.78 31.15 12.70
CA GLU A 165 4.03 31.09 11.96
C GLU A 165 4.09 29.89 11.02
N ALA A 166 3.51 28.75 11.44
CA ALA A 166 3.40 27.56 10.60
C ALA A 166 2.48 27.82 9.39
N MET A 167 1.32 28.44 9.61
CA MET A 167 0.40 28.82 8.54
C MET A 167 1.03 29.85 7.59
N ASP A 168 1.78 30.82 8.09
CA ASP A 168 2.51 31.80 7.26
C ASP A 168 3.54 31.12 6.36
N ARG A 169 4.24 30.06 6.84
CA ARG A 169 5.14 29.25 6.00
C ARG A 169 4.37 28.51 4.88
N VAL A 170 3.21 27.95 5.22
CA VAL A 170 2.36 27.26 4.22
C VAL A 170 1.87 28.24 3.16
N GLU A 171 1.28 29.36 3.55
CA GLU A 171 0.71 30.37 2.65
C GLU A 171 1.76 31.05 1.77
N LYS A 172 3.01 31.12 2.23
CA LYS A 172 4.13 31.65 1.43
C LYS A 172 4.50 30.76 0.26
N GLU A 173 4.42 29.45 0.44
CA GLU A 173 4.88 28.46 -0.55
C GLU A 173 3.74 27.92 -1.42
N ILE A 174 2.51 27.88 -0.88
CA ILE A 174 1.36 27.20 -1.51
C ILE A 174 0.17 28.16 -1.60
N PRO A 175 -0.33 28.45 -2.81
CA PRO A 175 -1.57 29.20 -2.96
C PRO A 175 -2.79 28.36 -2.59
N TYR A 176 -3.87 29.01 -2.15
CA TYR A 176 -5.16 28.35 -1.97
C TYR A 176 -5.79 27.92 -3.32
N PRO A 177 -6.51 26.80 -3.37
CA PRO A 177 -6.83 25.91 -2.25
C PRO A 177 -5.68 24.97 -1.88
N ILE A 178 -5.58 24.65 -0.59
CA ILE A 178 -4.51 23.82 -0.01
C ILE A 178 -5.10 22.50 0.48
N PHE A 179 -4.50 21.37 0.11
CA PHE A 179 -4.81 20.07 0.73
C PHE A 179 -4.00 19.87 1.99
N VAL A 180 -4.68 19.48 3.07
CA VAL A 180 -4.09 19.17 4.38
C VAL A 180 -4.35 17.70 4.67
N LYS A 181 -3.28 16.94 4.86
CA LYS A 181 -3.33 15.48 5.03
C LYS A 181 -2.49 15.03 6.22
N PRO A 182 -2.95 14.11 7.06
CA PRO A 182 -2.06 13.36 7.96
C PRO A 182 -1.01 12.61 7.12
N SER A 183 0.24 12.54 7.59
CA SER A 183 1.33 11.95 6.79
C SER A 183 1.17 10.45 6.59
N CYS A 184 0.80 9.71 7.65
CA CYS A 184 0.69 8.25 7.66
C CYS A 184 -0.77 7.75 7.63
N ALA A 185 -1.71 8.51 7.08
CA ALA A 185 -3.09 8.05 6.95
C ALA A 185 -3.38 7.50 5.55
N GLY A 186 -4.05 6.34 5.50
CA GLY A 186 -4.61 5.77 4.28
C GLY A 186 -6.07 6.15 4.06
N SER A 187 -6.62 5.82 2.88
CA SER A 187 -8.05 5.93 2.57
C SER A 187 -8.67 7.31 2.83
N SER A 188 -7.92 8.38 2.54
CA SER A 188 -8.36 9.79 2.70
C SER A 188 -8.81 10.20 4.12
N LYS A 189 -8.46 9.42 5.14
CA LYS A 189 -8.84 9.70 6.52
C LYS A 189 -8.13 10.95 7.05
N GLY A 190 -8.89 11.93 7.53
CA GLY A 190 -8.35 13.19 8.05
C GLY A 190 -7.86 14.16 6.96
N VAL A 191 -8.11 13.89 5.68
CA VAL A 191 -7.79 14.79 4.57
C VAL A 191 -8.84 15.90 4.47
N SER A 192 -8.37 17.14 4.34
CA SER A 192 -9.23 18.30 4.19
C SER A 192 -8.68 19.24 3.10
N LYS A 193 -9.58 19.96 2.41
CA LYS A 193 -9.26 21.02 1.48
C LYS A 193 -9.58 22.36 2.12
N ALA A 194 -8.62 23.27 2.15
CA ALA A 194 -8.76 24.61 2.71
C ALA A 194 -8.77 25.64 1.59
N GLU A 195 -9.76 26.51 1.56
CA GLU A 195 -9.91 27.60 0.58
C GLU A 195 -9.39 28.96 1.11
N ASN A 196 -9.08 29.03 2.42
CA ASN A 196 -8.61 30.23 3.10
C ASN A 196 -7.92 29.88 4.43
N ARG A 197 -7.29 30.86 5.09
CA ARG A 197 -6.54 30.69 6.35
C ARG A 197 -7.38 30.06 7.47
N LYS A 198 -8.66 30.46 7.60
CA LYS A 198 -9.53 29.93 8.67
C LYS A 198 -9.80 28.44 8.46
N GLU A 199 -9.99 28.03 7.22
CA GLU A 199 -10.17 26.61 6.88
C GLU A 199 -8.86 25.84 6.99
N LEU A 200 -7.71 26.46 6.67
CA LEU A 200 -6.38 25.88 6.88
C LEU A 200 -6.16 25.57 8.37
N GLU A 201 -6.46 26.50 9.26
CA GLU A 201 -6.38 26.29 10.71
C GLU A 201 -7.24 25.10 11.16
N ALA A 202 -8.51 25.07 10.73
CA ALA A 202 -9.42 23.98 11.07
C ALA A 202 -8.94 22.63 10.52
N ALA A 203 -8.42 22.59 9.29
CA ALA A 203 -7.86 21.40 8.66
C ALA A 203 -6.61 20.88 9.38
N LEU A 204 -5.73 21.76 9.86
CA LEU A 204 -4.56 21.40 10.66
C LEU A 204 -4.97 20.77 12.00
N TYR A 205 -5.97 21.36 12.69
CA TYR A 205 -6.52 20.79 13.93
C TYR A 205 -7.23 19.45 13.72
N GLU A 206 -7.78 19.19 12.53
CA GLU A 206 -8.34 17.88 12.21
C GLU A 206 -7.23 16.86 11.92
N ALA A 207 -6.27 17.21 11.06
CA ALA A 207 -5.19 16.33 10.66
C ALA A 207 -4.31 15.87 11.83
N VAL A 208 -4.00 16.74 12.80
CA VAL A 208 -3.17 16.41 13.96
C VAL A 208 -3.79 15.36 14.88
N LYS A 209 -5.09 15.14 14.82
CA LYS A 209 -5.76 14.05 15.56
C LYS A 209 -5.42 12.67 15.02
N HIS A 210 -4.94 12.60 13.79
CA HIS A 210 -4.65 11.36 13.09
C HIS A 210 -3.14 11.09 12.98
N ASP A 211 -2.31 12.12 12.86
CA ASP A 211 -0.86 12.00 12.80
C ASP A 211 -0.19 13.28 13.32
N ARG A 212 0.93 13.13 14.01
CA ARG A 212 1.80 14.24 14.46
C ARG A 212 2.52 14.96 13.31
N ASN A 213 2.65 14.31 12.15
CA ASN A 213 3.19 14.89 10.93
C ASN A 213 2.04 15.20 9.96
N ILE A 214 1.99 16.43 9.49
CA ILE A 214 0.94 16.91 8.59
C ILE A 214 1.58 17.40 7.32
N LEU A 215 1.05 16.95 6.20
CA LEU A 215 1.39 17.40 4.85
C LEU A 215 0.39 18.47 4.41
N CYS A 216 0.86 19.68 4.13
CA CYS A 216 0.12 20.69 3.39
C CYS A 216 0.64 20.70 1.96
N GLU A 217 -0.21 20.53 0.96
CA GLU A 217 0.22 20.50 -0.43
C GLU A 217 -0.70 21.29 -1.38
N GLU A 218 -0.13 21.71 -2.51
CA GLU A 218 -0.90 22.39 -3.55
C GLU A 218 -1.95 21.47 -4.15
N THR A 219 -3.06 22.06 -4.57
CA THR A 219 -4.10 21.34 -5.28
C THR A 219 -3.68 21.09 -6.71
N ILE A 220 -3.57 19.82 -7.08
CA ILE A 220 -3.34 19.42 -8.47
C ILE A 220 -4.68 19.11 -9.12
N VAL A 221 -4.91 19.66 -10.30
CA VAL A 221 -6.08 19.37 -11.14
C VAL A 221 -5.62 18.57 -12.34
N GLY A 222 -5.98 17.30 -12.37
CA GLY A 222 -5.53 16.38 -13.41
C GLY A 222 -6.26 15.04 -13.36
N ARG A 223 -5.93 14.19 -14.31
CA ARG A 223 -6.39 12.80 -14.37
C ARG A 223 -5.61 11.98 -13.31
N GLU A 224 -6.29 11.18 -12.53
CA GLU A 224 -5.63 10.24 -11.61
C GLU A 224 -5.18 9.01 -12.37
N VAL A 225 -3.87 8.76 -12.38
CA VAL A 225 -3.27 7.67 -13.14
C VAL A 225 -2.35 6.83 -12.26
N GLU A 226 -2.34 5.53 -12.50
CA GLU A 226 -1.63 4.56 -11.68
C GLU A 226 -0.70 3.70 -12.55
N CYS A 227 0.47 3.34 -12.01
CA CYS A 227 1.42 2.44 -12.65
C CYS A 227 1.81 1.33 -11.67
N ALA A 228 1.65 0.07 -12.08
CA ALA A 228 2.11 -1.07 -11.30
C ALA A 228 3.60 -1.31 -11.58
N VAL A 229 4.36 -1.57 -10.51
CA VAL A 229 5.80 -1.81 -10.57
C VAL A 229 6.12 -3.13 -9.89
N LEU A 230 7.05 -3.87 -10.48
CA LEU A 230 7.61 -5.10 -9.95
C LEU A 230 9.13 -4.98 -9.95
N GLY A 231 9.76 -5.10 -8.80
CA GLY A 231 11.20 -4.90 -8.69
C GLY A 231 11.89 -5.89 -7.78
N ASP A 232 13.16 -6.17 -8.11
CA ASP A 232 14.11 -6.83 -7.23
C ASP A 232 15.41 -6.01 -7.16
N ARG A 233 16.44 -6.54 -6.54
CA ARG A 233 17.76 -5.86 -6.41
C ARG A 233 18.48 -5.64 -7.73
N THR A 234 18.05 -6.29 -8.81
CA THR A 234 18.73 -6.29 -10.11
C THR A 234 17.98 -5.53 -11.18
N GLN A 235 16.66 -5.60 -11.15
CA GLN A 235 15.80 -5.00 -12.16
C GLN A 235 14.47 -4.54 -11.59
N VAL A 236 13.93 -3.49 -12.19
CA VAL A 236 12.59 -2.98 -11.94
C VAL A 236 11.86 -2.91 -13.27
N LYS A 237 10.60 -3.30 -13.28
CA LYS A 237 9.72 -3.27 -14.45
C LYS A 237 8.42 -2.60 -14.10
N SER A 238 7.91 -1.80 -15.00
CA SER A 238 6.59 -1.16 -14.92
C SER A 238 5.63 -1.72 -15.96
N THR A 239 4.34 -1.55 -15.71
CA THR A 239 3.26 -1.90 -16.61
C THR A 239 2.91 -0.76 -17.56
N CYS A 240 1.84 -0.94 -18.37
CA CYS A 240 1.09 0.18 -18.92
C CYS A 240 0.46 1.01 -17.79
N VAL A 241 -0.03 2.19 -18.15
CA VAL A 241 -0.69 3.10 -17.20
C VAL A 241 -2.16 2.73 -17.05
N GLY A 242 -2.70 2.85 -15.85
CA GLY A 242 -4.12 2.81 -15.58
C GLY A 242 -4.66 4.19 -15.23
N GLU A 243 -5.95 4.40 -15.38
CA GLU A 243 -6.64 5.63 -14.98
C GLU A 243 -7.84 5.33 -14.10
N ILE A 244 -8.02 6.15 -13.10
CA ILE A 244 -9.21 6.14 -12.25
C ILE A 244 -10.16 7.25 -12.73
N LEU A 245 -11.35 6.84 -13.16
CA LEU A 245 -12.42 7.77 -13.46
C LEU A 245 -13.32 7.87 -12.22
N ALA A 246 -13.11 8.90 -11.41
CA ALA A 246 -13.96 9.19 -10.26
C ALA A 246 -15.40 9.51 -10.70
N ALA A 247 -16.39 9.15 -9.89
CA ALA A 247 -17.77 9.56 -10.09
C ALA A 247 -17.88 11.10 -10.09
N GLN A 248 -18.71 11.68 -10.96
CA GLN A 248 -18.81 13.14 -11.18
C GLN A 248 -19.21 13.94 -9.92
N GLU A 249 -19.75 13.29 -8.89
CA GLU A 249 -20.20 13.93 -7.63
C GLU A 249 -19.21 13.73 -6.46
N ALA A 250 -18.15 12.93 -6.62
CA ALA A 250 -17.18 12.71 -5.56
C ALA A 250 -16.16 13.86 -5.55
N ALA A 251 -16.18 14.69 -4.51
CA ALA A 251 -15.18 15.74 -4.30
C ALA A 251 -13.75 15.17 -4.13
N PHE A 252 -13.64 13.87 -3.79
CA PHE A 252 -12.41 13.11 -3.61
C PHE A 252 -12.65 11.63 -3.94
N TYR A 253 -11.62 10.96 -4.46
CA TYR A 253 -11.59 9.50 -4.60
C TYR A 253 -11.25 8.87 -3.25
N ASP A 254 -12.23 8.79 -2.36
CA ASP A 254 -12.10 8.21 -1.03
C ASP A 254 -12.30 6.68 -1.02
N PHE A 255 -12.24 6.08 0.17
CA PHE A 255 -12.41 4.64 0.35
C PHE A 255 -13.75 4.13 -0.20
N ASP A 256 -14.83 4.86 0.04
CA ASP A 256 -16.17 4.48 -0.44
C ASP A 256 -16.26 4.56 -1.97
N ALA A 257 -15.62 5.57 -2.58
CA ALA A 257 -15.50 5.67 -4.03
C ALA A 257 -14.64 4.54 -4.64
N LYS A 258 -13.59 4.09 -3.93
CA LYS A 258 -12.70 3.01 -4.38
C LYS A 258 -13.35 1.63 -4.39
N TYR A 259 -14.16 1.31 -3.40
CA TYR A 259 -14.61 -0.08 -3.17
C TYR A 259 -16.13 -0.26 -3.13
N ASN A 260 -16.89 0.79 -2.82
CA ASN A 260 -18.34 0.71 -2.62
C ASN A 260 -19.17 1.48 -3.66
N ASN A 261 -18.55 2.40 -4.44
CA ASN A 261 -19.25 3.19 -5.44
C ASN A 261 -19.15 2.54 -6.83
N ALA A 262 -20.28 2.01 -7.33
CA ALA A 262 -20.38 1.39 -8.65
C ALA A 262 -20.15 2.37 -9.83
N GLU A 263 -20.02 3.67 -9.58
CA GLU A 263 -19.83 4.71 -10.60
C GLU A 263 -18.35 5.02 -10.89
N SER A 264 -17.43 4.65 -10.00
CA SER A 264 -15.99 4.76 -10.26
C SER A 264 -15.55 3.66 -11.22
N LYS A 265 -14.85 4.03 -12.28
CA LYS A 265 -14.37 3.10 -13.32
C LYS A 265 -12.86 3.13 -13.41
N THR A 266 -12.27 1.96 -13.58
CA THR A 266 -10.87 1.79 -13.90
C THR A 266 -10.71 1.61 -15.41
N VAL A 267 -9.76 2.32 -16.02
CA VAL A 267 -9.41 2.19 -17.44
C VAL A 267 -7.97 1.75 -17.52
N VAL A 268 -7.74 0.62 -18.18
CA VAL A 268 -6.39 0.10 -18.44
C VAL A 268 -5.92 0.64 -19.79
N ASP A 269 -4.69 1.16 -19.83
CA ASP A 269 -4.08 1.79 -21.00
C ASP A 269 -4.95 2.88 -21.63
N PRO A 270 -5.30 3.94 -20.88
CA PRO A 270 -6.16 5.01 -21.34
C PRO A 270 -5.53 5.79 -22.49
N ASP A 271 -6.38 6.48 -23.27
CA ASP A 271 -5.92 7.40 -24.31
C ASP A 271 -5.27 8.63 -23.68
N MET A 272 -3.94 8.74 -23.85
CA MET A 272 -3.10 9.86 -23.41
C MET A 272 -1.81 9.92 -24.23
N PRO A 273 -1.08 11.05 -24.21
CA PRO A 273 0.19 11.17 -24.93
C PRO A 273 1.18 10.07 -24.51
N GLU A 274 1.83 9.45 -25.49
CA GLU A 274 2.80 8.37 -25.24
C GLU A 274 3.99 8.85 -24.41
N GLU A 275 4.40 10.11 -24.57
CA GLU A 275 5.43 10.75 -23.76
C GLU A 275 5.05 10.79 -22.27
N SER A 276 3.77 11.08 -21.96
CA SER A 276 3.27 11.05 -20.58
C SER A 276 3.25 9.63 -20.02
N LYS A 277 2.82 8.64 -20.82
CA LYS A 277 2.87 7.22 -20.42
C LYS A 277 4.30 6.78 -20.09
N GLN A 278 5.23 7.12 -20.97
CA GLN A 278 6.64 6.78 -20.77
C GLN A 278 7.21 7.45 -19.51
N LYS A 279 6.92 8.74 -19.32
CA LYS A 279 7.36 9.49 -18.13
C LYS A 279 6.82 8.87 -16.84
N ILE A 280 5.52 8.52 -16.76
CA ILE A 280 4.89 7.86 -15.61
C ILE A 280 5.60 6.53 -15.28
N ARG A 281 5.91 5.73 -16.29
CA ARG A 281 6.59 4.45 -16.13
C ARG A 281 8.01 4.61 -15.60
N GLU A 282 8.78 5.53 -16.19
CA GLU A 282 10.16 5.81 -15.78
C GLU A 282 10.21 6.36 -14.35
N ASP A 283 9.30 7.29 -14.01
CA ASP A 283 9.20 7.85 -12.66
C ASP A 283 8.79 6.79 -11.63
N ALA A 284 7.82 5.93 -11.96
CA ALA A 284 7.39 4.85 -11.07
C ALA A 284 8.54 3.88 -10.75
N GLU A 285 9.35 3.51 -11.76
CA GLU A 285 10.53 2.68 -11.57
C GLU A 285 11.62 3.37 -10.74
N ALA A 286 11.84 4.66 -10.98
CA ALA A 286 12.83 5.45 -10.26
C ALA A 286 12.42 5.63 -8.78
N ILE A 287 11.15 5.88 -8.50
CA ILE A 287 10.61 6.02 -7.14
C ILE A 287 10.76 4.72 -6.36
N LEU A 288 10.39 3.56 -6.96
CA LEU A 288 10.56 2.26 -6.29
C LEU A 288 12.03 2.01 -5.91
N LYS A 289 12.97 2.34 -6.80
CA LYS A 289 14.41 2.24 -6.51
C LYS A 289 14.84 3.19 -5.41
N ALA A 290 14.35 4.43 -5.41
CA ALA A 290 14.75 5.45 -4.45
C ALA A 290 14.31 5.14 -3.02
N VAL A 291 13.16 4.49 -2.83
CA VAL A 291 12.68 4.05 -1.52
C VAL A 291 13.25 2.68 -1.08
N ASP A 292 14.20 2.10 -1.81
CA ASP A 292 14.70 0.72 -1.61
C ASP A 292 13.60 -0.33 -1.69
N GLY A 293 12.68 -0.15 -2.65
CA GLY A 293 11.51 -1.02 -2.83
C GLY A 293 11.87 -2.40 -3.39
N PHE A 294 11.06 -3.39 -3.05
CA PHE A 294 11.25 -4.78 -3.44
C PHE A 294 9.91 -5.49 -3.62
N GLY A 295 9.80 -6.34 -4.64
CA GLY A 295 8.55 -7.03 -4.96
C GLY A 295 7.59 -6.11 -5.69
N LEU A 296 6.39 -6.01 -5.17
CA LEU A 296 5.27 -5.27 -5.78
C LEU A 296 5.12 -3.87 -5.20
N SER A 297 4.70 -2.93 -6.04
CA SER A 297 4.19 -1.61 -5.62
C SER A 297 3.32 -1.01 -6.71
N ARG A 298 2.43 -0.09 -6.35
CA ARG A 298 1.68 0.77 -7.26
C ARG A 298 2.06 2.21 -6.97
N VAL A 299 2.41 2.94 -8.01
CA VAL A 299 2.75 4.36 -7.91
C VAL A 299 1.66 5.16 -8.60
N ASP A 300 1.14 6.14 -7.88
CA ASP A 300 -0.02 6.93 -8.27
C ASP A 300 0.42 8.36 -8.61
N PHE A 301 -0.12 8.90 -9.70
CA PHE A 301 0.22 10.22 -10.24
C PHE A 301 -1.03 11.00 -10.62
N PHE A 302 -0.86 12.30 -10.77
CA PHE A 302 -1.78 13.14 -11.52
C PHE A 302 -1.16 13.52 -12.88
N LEU A 303 -1.97 13.48 -13.93
CA LEU A 303 -1.62 13.99 -15.24
C LEU A 303 -2.44 15.25 -15.51
N GLU A 304 -1.79 16.41 -15.48
CA GLU A 304 -2.43 17.69 -15.80
C GLU A 304 -2.70 17.83 -17.30
N GLU A 305 -3.62 18.71 -17.66
CA GLU A 305 -3.95 19.04 -19.05
C GLU A 305 -2.75 19.61 -19.82
N SER A 306 -1.81 20.23 -19.11
CA SER A 306 -0.51 20.69 -19.62
C SER A 306 0.43 19.58 -20.08
N GLY A 307 0.15 18.33 -19.70
CA GLY A 307 1.03 17.18 -19.87
C GLY A 307 2.02 16.98 -18.72
N ARG A 308 1.98 17.83 -17.67
CA ARG A 308 2.79 17.65 -16.46
C ARG A 308 2.36 16.40 -15.72
N VAL A 309 3.32 15.50 -15.44
CA VAL A 309 3.15 14.29 -14.62
C VAL A 309 3.58 14.62 -13.19
N VAL A 310 2.69 14.47 -12.22
CA VAL A 310 2.88 14.87 -10.82
C VAL A 310 2.75 13.65 -9.93
N PHE A 311 3.80 13.28 -9.23
CA PHE A 311 3.76 12.18 -8.25
C PHE A 311 2.79 12.49 -7.10
N ASN A 312 1.98 11.50 -6.73
CA ASN A 312 1.05 11.56 -5.60
C ASN A 312 1.51 10.67 -4.44
N GLU A 313 1.48 9.35 -4.62
CA GLU A 313 1.86 8.39 -3.56
C GLU A 313 2.38 7.06 -4.13
N ILE A 314 3.00 6.25 -3.28
CA ILE A 314 3.39 4.87 -3.57
C ILE A 314 2.75 3.92 -2.55
N ASN A 315 2.13 2.85 -3.04
CA ASN A 315 1.50 1.80 -2.26
C ASN A 315 2.35 0.53 -2.33
N THR A 316 2.89 0.08 -1.21
CA THR A 316 3.86 -1.03 -1.15
C THR A 316 3.23 -2.42 -1.06
N LEU A 317 1.95 -2.51 -0.69
CA LEU A 317 1.12 -3.70 -0.78
C LEU A 317 -0.23 -3.33 -1.42
N PRO A 318 -0.26 -3.06 -2.73
CA PRO A 318 -1.48 -2.62 -3.42
C PRO A 318 -2.57 -3.69 -3.36
N GLY A 319 -3.84 -3.25 -3.45
CA GLY A 319 -4.98 -4.16 -3.51
C GLY A 319 -4.80 -5.25 -4.58
N PHE A 320 -5.21 -6.47 -4.25
CA PHE A 320 -5.00 -7.65 -5.07
C PHE A 320 -6.31 -8.39 -5.38
N THR A 321 -7.43 -7.67 -5.39
CA THR A 321 -8.73 -8.21 -5.84
C THR A 321 -8.78 -8.30 -7.36
N SER A 322 -9.75 -9.02 -7.90
CA SER A 322 -9.93 -9.15 -9.37
C SER A 322 -10.21 -7.84 -10.09
N ILE A 323 -10.65 -6.80 -9.35
CA ILE A 323 -10.93 -5.45 -9.85
C ILE A 323 -9.88 -4.42 -9.42
N SER A 324 -8.84 -4.84 -8.70
CA SER A 324 -7.76 -3.94 -8.29
C SER A 324 -6.83 -3.63 -9.47
N MET A 325 -6.41 -2.37 -9.56
CA MET A 325 -5.60 -1.88 -10.67
C MET A 325 -4.28 -2.66 -10.83
N TYR A 326 -3.59 -2.99 -9.73
CA TYR A 326 -2.30 -3.67 -9.80
C TYR A 326 -2.33 -4.98 -10.63
N PRO A 327 -3.16 -5.99 -10.29
CA PRO A 327 -3.22 -7.20 -11.11
C PRO A 327 -3.84 -6.97 -12.49
N MET A 328 -4.74 -5.99 -12.66
CA MET A 328 -5.32 -5.68 -13.97
C MET A 328 -4.27 -5.15 -14.95
N LEU A 329 -3.38 -4.28 -14.49
CA LEU A 329 -2.29 -3.73 -15.30
C LEU A 329 -1.30 -4.80 -15.74
N TRP A 330 -0.89 -5.70 -14.83
CA TRP A 330 -0.01 -6.81 -15.18
C TRP A 330 -0.66 -7.75 -16.18
N LYS A 331 -1.95 -8.07 -16.02
CA LYS A 331 -2.70 -8.89 -16.97
C LYS A 331 -2.75 -8.26 -18.35
N ALA A 332 -2.95 -6.93 -18.45
CA ALA A 332 -2.93 -6.23 -19.73
C ALA A 332 -1.55 -6.26 -20.40
N CYS A 333 -0.49 -6.34 -19.61
CA CYS A 333 0.89 -6.53 -20.09
C CYS A 333 1.25 -8.01 -20.36
N GLY A 334 0.29 -8.92 -20.30
CA GLY A 334 0.47 -10.33 -20.64
C GLY A 334 0.92 -11.21 -19.47
N LEU A 335 0.91 -10.70 -18.24
CA LEU A 335 1.27 -11.46 -17.03
C LEU A 335 0.01 -11.71 -16.20
N ASP A 336 -0.48 -12.95 -16.18
CA ASP A 336 -1.69 -13.29 -15.43
C ASP A 336 -1.42 -13.43 -13.91
N ILE A 337 -2.49 -13.48 -13.12
CA ILE A 337 -2.40 -13.50 -11.65
C ILE A 337 -1.60 -14.71 -11.14
N PRO A 338 -1.83 -15.95 -11.58
CA PRO A 338 -1.04 -17.09 -11.13
C PRO A 338 0.47 -16.93 -11.37
N GLU A 339 0.86 -16.49 -12.56
CA GLU A 339 2.26 -16.27 -12.91
C GLU A 339 2.86 -15.10 -12.13
N LEU A 340 2.10 -14.01 -11.93
CA LEU A 340 2.51 -12.89 -11.08
C LEU A 340 2.80 -13.34 -9.64
N ILE A 341 1.93 -14.18 -9.06
CA ILE A 341 2.13 -14.74 -7.72
C ILE A 341 3.40 -15.60 -7.65
N ASP A 342 3.64 -16.43 -8.65
CA ASP A 342 4.86 -17.27 -8.74
C ASP A 342 6.12 -16.39 -8.77
N ILE A 343 6.12 -15.33 -9.58
CA ILE A 343 7.25 -14.39 -9.67
C ILE A 343 7.48 -13.69 -8.32
N LEU A 344 6.43 -13.22 -7.66
CA LEU A 344 6.53 -12.57 -6.35
C LEU A 344 7.11 -13.50 -5.28
N ILE A 345 6.68 -14.77 -5.25
CA ILE A 345 7.21 -15.78 -4.34
C ILE A 345 8.68 -16.09 -4.65
N ASP A 346 9.04 -16.25 -5.92
CA ASP A 346 10.41 -16.54 -6.32
C ASP A 346 11.34 -15.36 -6.05
N GLN A 347 10.92 -14.12 -6.27
CA GLN A 347 11.67 -12.93 -5.85
C GLN A 347 11.87 -12.90 -4.33
N ALA A 348 10.81 -13.13 -3.54
CA ALA A 348 10.90 -13.17 -2.08
C ALA A 348 11.97 -14.16 -1.61
N MET A 349 12.07 -15.33 -2.23
CA MET A 349 13.08 -16.35 -1.91
C MET A 349 14.53 -15.90 -2.17
N THR A 350 14.74 -14.80 -2.90
CA THR A 350 16.08 -14.22 -3.12
C THR A 350 16.48 -13.18 -2.07
N ARG A 351 15.54 -12.74 -1.22
CA ARG A 351 15.72 -11.62 -0.28
C ARG A 351 16.98 -11.70 0.59
N TYR A 352 17.34 -12.89 1.06
CA TYR A 352 18.48 -13.12 1.94
C TYR A 352 19.65 -13.85 1.27
N ARG A 353 19.73 -13.81 -0.06
CA ARG A 353 20.83 -14.38 -0.84
C ARG A 353 21.91 -13.37 -1.14
#